data_a3bdc3af68f714fb6f2a79040c93ede1
#
_entry.id   a3bdc3af68f714fb6f2a79040c93ede1
#
_cell.length_a   1.000
_cell.length_b   1.000
_cell.length_c   1.000
_cell.angle_alpha   90.00
_cell.angle_beta   90.00
_cell.angle_gamma   90.00
#
_symmetry.space_group_name_H-M   'P 1'
#
loop_
_entity.id
_entity.type
_entity.pdbx_description
1 polymer ?
#
loop_
_entity_poly.entity_id
_entity_poly.type
_entity_poly.pdbx_seq_one_letter_code
_entity_poly.pdbx_strand_id
1 'polypeptide(L)'
;ALEGGVAGLAVASGAAAITYAFQNITRAGDHVVAAKTIYGGTYNLLAHTLPTYGVTATFVDPGDLSNFEKAIQENTKAVFIETLGNPNSNIIDIEAVAEIAHRHHIPLIIDNTFGTPYLIRPIEHGADIVVHSATKFIGGHGTSLGGVIVDSGKFDWVASGKFPQLTEPDPCYHGVRFVEAAGPAAYAVRIRAILLRDTGATISPFNAFILLQGLETLSLRVERHVENALKVVEHLKNHPKIKKVNHPSLPEHPDHALYQRYFPNGASSIFTIEVKGGQEEAHRFIDSLEIFSLLANVADVKSLVIHPASTTHSQLNAEELAEQGIYPGTVRLSIGTEHIDDSVSYTHLTLPTSDLV
;
A
#
# COMPACT_ATOMS: atom_id res chain seq x y z
N ALA A 1 -1.00 -6.39 17.58
CA ALA A 1 -2.11 -5.91 18.42
C ALA A 1 -2.90 -4.82 17.69
N LEU A 2 -2.27 -3.77 17.14
CA LEU A 2 -2.98 -2.65 16.49
C LEU A 2 -3.81 -3.09 15.28
N GLU A 3 -3.32 -4.04 14.49
CA GLU A 3 -4.07 -4.64 13.36
C GLU A 3 -5.07 -5.72 13.79
N GLY A 4 -5.09 -6.14 15.05
CA GLY A 4 -5.93 -7.24 15.51
C GLY A 4 -5.40 -8.65 15.20
N GLY A 5 -4.15 -8.79 14.77
CA GLY A 5 -3.52 -10.09 14.49
C GLY A 5 -2.99 -10.79 15.72
N VAL A 6 -2.74 -12.10 15.59
CA VAL A 6 -2.21 -12.97 16.65
C VAL A 6 -0.69 -12.90 16.77
N ALA A 7 0.01 -12.58 15.66
CA ALA A 7 1.46 -12.48 15.61
C ALA A 7 1.90 -11.39 14.65
N GLY A 8 3.06 -10.79 14.93
CA GLY A 8 3.69 -9.81 14.09
C GLY A 8 5.20 -10.02 14.01
N LEU A 9 5.79 -9.69 12.87
CA LEU A 9 7.22 -9.79 12.62
C LEU A 9 7.73 -8.50 11.97
N ALA A 10 8.72 -7.87 12.62
CA ALA A 10 9.43 -6.74 12.04
C ALA A 10 10.61 -7.23 11.19
N VAL A 11 10.80 -6.59 10.04
CA VAL A 11 11.86 -6.89 9.06
C VAL A 11 12.51 -5.61 8.55
N ALA A 12 13.59 -5.74 7.78
CA ALA A 12 14.44 -4.62 7.37
C ALA A 12 13.75 -3.55 6.51
N SER A 13 12.70 -3.88 5.78
CA SER A 13 11.98 -2.95 4.90
C SER A 13 10.58 -3.46 4.53
N GLY A 14 9.72 -2.57 3.99
CA GLY A 14 8.45 -2.97 3.40
C GLY A 14 8.62 -3.98 2.26
N ALA A 15 9.63 -3.79 1.42
CA ALA A 15 9.95 -4.74 0.35
C ALA A 15 10.29 -6.14 0.91
N ALA A 16 11.07 -6.21 2.00
CA ALA A 16 11.36 -7.48 2.67
C ALA A 16 10.09 -8.12 3.26
N ALA A 17 9.17 -7.31 3.82
CA ALA A 17 7.91 -7.80 4.35
C ALA A 17 7.06 -8.45 3.24
N ILE A 18 6.90 -7.77 2.10
CA ILE A 18 6.15 -8.28 0.96
C ILE A 18 6.83 -9.53 0.38
N THR A 19 8.16 -9.50 0.19
CA THR A 19 8.91 -10.64 -0.33
C THR A 19 8.73 -11.87 0.56
N TYR A 20 8.87 -11.73 1.86
CA TYR A 20 8.68 -12.84 2.79
C TYR A 20 7.23 -13.31 2.88
N ALA A 21 6.27 -12.39 2.73
CA ALA A 21 4.87 -12.77 2.70
C ALA A 21 4.58 -13.75 1.54
N PHE A 22 5.14 -13.51 0.36
CA PHE A 22 4.99 -14.44 -0.76
C PHE A 22 5.88 -15.68 -0.63
N GLN A 23 7.18 -15.52 -0.36
CA GLN A 23 8.11 -16.67 -0.29
C GLN A 23 7.73 -17.68 0.78
N ASN A 24 7.01 -17.24 1.82
CA ASN A 24 6.55 -18.14 2.87
C ASN A 24 5.52 -19.17 2.40
N ILE A 25 4.79 -18.87 1.33
CA ILE A 25 3.66 -19.67 0.85
C ILE A 25 3.77 -20.07 -0.63
N THR A 26 4.80 -19.61 -1.33
CA THR A 26 5.02 -19.96 -2.74
C THR A 26 6.30 -20.77 -2.94
N ARG A 27 6.31 -21.55 -4.01
CA ARG A 27 7.44 -22.34 -4.55
C ARG A 27 7.51 -22.14 -6.06
N ALA A 28 8.58 -22.60 -6.68
CA ALA A 28 8.66 -22.66 -8.15
C ALA A 28 7.46 -23.45 -8.74
N GLY A 29 6.81 -22.86 -9.72
CA GLY A 29 5.58 -23.36 -10.34
C GLY A 29 4.30 -22.79 -9.75
N ASP A 30 4.36 -22.02 -8.66
CA ASP A 30 3.19 -21.39 -8.06
C ASP A 30 2.85 -20.04 -8.73
N HIS A 31 1.62 -19.58 -8.47
CA HIS A 31 1.04 -18.38 -9.03
C HIS A 31 0.40 -17.51 -7.94
N VAL A 32 0.36 -16.19 -8.17
CA VAL A 32 -0.37 -15.22 -7.34
C VAL A 32 -1.24 -14.32 -8.21
N VAL A 33 -2.33 -13.82 -7.66
CA VAL A 33 -3.17 -12.79 -8.30
C VAL A 33 -2.99 -11.49 -7.54
N ALA A 34 -2.73 -10.39 -8.24
CA ALA A 34 -2.55 -9.08 -7.63
C ALA A 34 -3.39 -8.02 -8.34
N ALA A 35 -3.88 -7.03 -7.61
CA ALA A 35 -4.44 -5.84 -8.23
C ALA A 35 -3.36 -5.10 -9.04
N LYS A 36 -3.73 -4.48 -10.17
CA LYS A 36 -2.78 -3.67 -10.96
C LYS A 36 -2.44 -2.34 -10.29
N THR A 37 -3.27 -1.87 -9.35
CA THR A 37 -3.13 -0.59 -8.64
C THR A 37 -2.31 -0.71 -7.36
N ILE A 38 -1.16 -1.37 -7.44
CA ILE A 38 -0.25 -1.61 -6.31
C ILE A 38 1.04 -0.80 -6.46
N TYR A 39 1.80 -0.69 -5.38
CA TYR A 39 3.09 -0.04 -5.35
C TYR A 39 4.04 -0.59 -6.43
N GLY A 40 4.72 0.30 -7.16
CA GLY A 40 5.58 -0.09 -8.28
C GLY A 40 6.70 -1.06 -7.91
N GLY A 41 7.23 -1.00 -6.67
CA GLY A 41 8.21 -1.97 -6.19
C GLY A 41 7.62 -3.37 -6.01
N THR A 42 6.37 -3.48 -5.57
CA THR A 42 5.64 -4.75 -5.47
C THR A 42 5.31 -5.29 -6.87
N TYR A 43 4.88 -4.39 -7.79
CA TYR A 43 4.69 -4.77 -9.18
C TYR A 43 5.97 -5.38 -9.77
N ASN A 44 7.11 -4.69 -9.65
CA ASN A 44 8.39 -5.20 -10.15
C ASN A 44 8.82 -6.52 -9.50
N LEU A 45 8.58 -6.69 -8.20
CA LEU A 45 8.83 -7.95 -7.52
C LEU A 45 8.04 -9.09 -8.15
N LEU A 46 6.74 -8.89 -8.37
CA LEU A 46 5.83 -9.92 -8.89
C LEU A 46 5.99 -10.13 -10.41
N ALA A 47 6.21 -9.06 -11.18
CA ALA A 47 6.30 -9.13 -12.64
C ALA A 47 7.67 -9.60 -13.16
N HIS A 48 8.75 -9.30 -12.44
CA HIS A 48 10.11 -9.50 -12.96
C HIS A 48 11.00 -10.33 -12.03
N THR A 49 10.97 -10.09 -10.71
CA THR A 49 11.90 -10.76 -9.80
C THR A 49 11.44 -12.17 -9.47
N LEU A 50 10.23 -12.36 -8.97
CA LEU A 50 9.74 -13.69 -8.59
C LEU A 50 9.63 -14.68 -9.76
N PRO A 51 9.34 -14.27 -11.01
CA PRO A 51 9.41 -15.19 -12.15
C PRO A 51 10.79 -15.83 -12.36
N THR A 52 11.88 -15.16 -12.00
CA THR A 52 13.23 -15.77 -12.05
C THR A 52 13.40 -16.91 -11.06
N TYR A 53 12.55 -16.98 -10.04
CA TYR A 53 12.46 -18.08 -9.07
C TYR A 53 11.30 -19.02 -9.34
N GLY A 54 10.64 -18.88 -10.52
CA GLY A 54 9.56 -19.76 -10.96
C GLY A 54 8.18 -19.44 -10.37
N VAL A 55 7.98 -18.31 -9.72
CA VAL A 55 6.66 -17.86 -9.24
C VAL A 55 6.10 -16.82 -10.20
N THR A 56 4.91 -17.06 -10.73
CA THR A 56 4.26 -16.17 -11.70
C THR A 56 3.15 -15.33 -11.05
N ALA A 57 2.76 -14.22 -11.70
CA ALA A 57 1.68 -13.38 -11.23
C ALA A 57 0.74 -12.94 -12.37
N THR A 58 -0.55 -12.83 -12.07
CA THR A 58 -1.54 -12.15 -12.93
C THR A 58 -2.02 -10.87 -12.25
N PHE A 59 -1.89 -9.75 -12.97
CA PHE A 59 -2.39 -8.45 -12.51
C PHE A 59 -3.79 -8.22 -13.06
N VAL A 60 -4.71 -7.81 -12.19
CA VAL A 60 -6.12 -7.61 -12.54
C VAL A 60 -6.58 -6.19 -12.25
N ASP A 61 -7.54 -5.72 -13.03
CA ASP A 61 -8.26 -4.49 -12.74
C ASP A 61 -9.19 -4.71 -11.56
N PRO A 62 -9.00 -4.01 -10.43
CA PRO A 62 -9.85 -4.18 -9.26
C PRO A 62 -11.22 -3.52 -9.38
N GLY A 63 -11.46 -2.71 -10.43
CA GLY A 63 -12.75 -2.10 -10.71
C GLY A 63 -13.84 -3.11 -11.09
N ASP A 64 -13.47 -4.29 -11.56
CA ASP A 64 -14.35 -5.45 -11.74
C ASP A 64 -13.83 -6.63 -10.93
N LEU A 65 -14.51 -6.93 -9.82
CA LEU A 65 -14.15 -8.02 -8.91
C LEU A 65 -14.11 -9.40 -9.59
N SER A 66 -14.89 -9.59 -10.68
CA SER A 66 -14.87 -10.84 -11.45
C SER A 66 -13.49 -11.14 -12.07
N ASN A 67 -12.65 -10.14 -12.22
CA ASN A 67 -11.29 -10.31 -12.74
C ASN A 67 -10.41 -11.10 -11.77
N PHE A 68 -10.60 -10.95 -10.46
CA PHE A 68 -9.90 -11.79 -9.47
C PHE A 68 -10.30 -13.26 -9.62
N GLU A 69 -11.60 -13.54 -9.71
CA GLU A 69 -12.12 -14.90 -9.88
C GLU A 69 -11.56 -15.56 -11.14
N LYS A 70 -11.57 -14.85 -12.27
CA LYS A 70 -11.10 -15.36 -13.58
C LYS A 70 -9.59 -15.59 -13.61
N ALA A 71 -8.82 -14.83 -12.82
CA ALA A 71 -7.36 -14.93 -12.80
C ALA A 71 -6.84 -16.06 -11.89
N ILE A 72 -7.65 -16.55 -10.96
CA ILE A 72 -7.26 -17.64 -10.05
C ILE A 72 -7.11 -18.94 -10.83
N GLN A 73 -5.98 -19.61 -10.64
CA GLN A 73 -5.59 -20.89 -11.23
C GLN A 73 -5.45 -21.95 -10.14
N GLU A 74 -5.31 -23.20 -10.50
CA GLU A 74 -5.13 -24.31 -9.55
C GLU A 74 -3.91 -24.10 -8.64
N ASN A 75 -2.81 -23.60 -9.22
CA ASN A 75 -1.55 -23.32 -8.55
C ASN A 75 -1.49 -21.92 -7.89
N THR A 76 -2.59 -21.17 -7.88
CA THR A 76 -2.63 -19.86 -7.18
C THR A 76 -2.55 -20.06 -5.67
N LYS A 77 -1.69 -19.26 -5.03
CA LYS A 77 -1.40 -19.34 -3.58
C LYS A 77 -1.88 -18.16 -2.78
N ALA A 78 -2.10 -17.01 -3.39
CA ALA A 78 -2.62 -15.82 -2.71
C ALA A 78 -3.27 -14.84 -3.67
N VAL A 79 -4.14 -14.00 -3.12
CA VAL A 79 -4.55 -12.72 -3.71
C VAL A 79 -3.85 -11.60 -2.95
N PHE A 80 -3.38 -10.57 -3.65
CA PHE A 80 -2.72 -9.40 -3.08
C PHE A 80 -3.38 -8.10 -3.53
N ILE A 81 -3.70 -7.23 -2.57
CA ILE A 81 -4.23 -5.88 -2.82
C ILE A 81 -3.61 -4.87 -1.84
N GLU A 82 -3.83 -3.59 -2.09
CA GLU A 82 -3.55 -2.51 -1.14
C GLU A 82 -4.88 -1.91 -0.64
N THR A 83 -4.91 -1.43 0.60
CA THR A 83 -6.10 -0.76 1.17
C THR A 83 -6.40 0.56 0.48
N LEU A 84 -5.36 1.27 0.09
CA LEU A 84 -5.40 2.52 -0.65
C LEU A 84 -4.31 2.47 -1.73
N GLY A 85 -4.71 2.45 -2.98
CA GLY A 85 -3.79 2.32 -4.11
C GLY A 85 -2.89 3.55 -4.30
N ASN A 86 -1.73 3.34 -4.89
CA ASN A 86 -0.74 4.37 -5.21
C ASN A 86 -0.59 4.52 -6.74
N PRO A 87 -0.77 5.71 -7.31
CA PRO A 87 -0.84 7.03 -6.66
C PRO A 87 -2.26 7.55 -6.38
N ASN A 88 -3.29 6.86 -6.84
CA ASN A 88 -4.64 7.41 -7.01
C ASN A 88 -5.57 7.23 -5.81
N SER A 89 -5.11 6.58 -4.72
CA SER A 89 -5.92 6.32 -3.52
C SER A 89 -7.25 5.61 -3.79
N ASN A 90 -7.29 4.79 -4.85
CA ASN A 90 -8.44 3.94 -5.13
C ASN A 90 -8.65 2.92 -4.00
N ILE A 91 -9.91 2.59 -3.74
CA ILE A 91 -10.31 1.66 -2.68
C ILE A 91 -10.89 0.40 -3.34
N ILE A 92 -10.47 -0.75 -2.84
CA ILE A 92 -10.97 -2.06 -3.30
C ILE A 92 -11.93 -2.60 -2.24
N ASP A 93 -13.00 -3.29 -2.65
CA ASP A 93 -13.90 -3.98 -1.71
C ASP A 93 -13.19 -5.19 -1.10
N ILE A 94 -12.60 -4.97 0.08
CA ILE A 94 -11.78 -5.95 0.78
C ILE A 94 -12.56 -7.22 1.10
N GLU A 95 -13.80 -7.08 1.60
CA GLU A 95 -14.64 -8.22 1.99
C GLU A 95 -15.00 -9.09 0.79
N ALA A 96 -15.33 -8.46 -0.33
CA ALA A 96 -15.64 -9.20 -1.56
C ALA A 96 -14.42 -9.93 -2.14
N VAL A 97 -13.23 -9.31 -2.10
CA VAL A 97 -11.99 -9.98 -2.53
C VAL A 97 -11.61 -11.11 -1.57
N ALA A 98 -11.81 -10.92 -0.26
CA ALA A 98 -11.58 -11.96 0.74
C ALA A 98 -12.48 -13.19 0.49
N GLU A 99 -13.78 -12.97 0.21
CA GLU A 99 -14.70 -14.06 -0.13
C GLU A 99 -14.25 -14.82 -1.38
N ILE A 100 -13.77 -14.12 -2.42
CA ILE A 100 -13.22 -14.77 -3.61
C ILE A 100 -12.01 -15.63 -3.25
N ALA A 101 -11.03 -15.08 -2.54
CA ALA A 101 -9.82 -15.81 -2.16
C ALA A 101 -10.15 -17.06 -1.31
N HIS A 102 -11.03 -16.90 -0.31
CA HIS A 102 -11.39 -17.98 0.61
C HIS A 102 -12.19 -19.10 -0.06
N ARG A 103 -13.06 -18.80 -1.06
CA ARG A 103 -13.72 -19.85 -1.87
C ARG A 103 -12.73 -20.73 -2.62
N HIS A 104 -11.58 -20.20 -2.96
CA HIS A 104 -10.49 -20.93 -3.61
C HIS A 104 -9.45 -21.50 -2.63
N HIS A 105 -9.71 -21.43 -1.32
CA HIS A 105 -8.84 -21.89 -0.26
C HIS A 105 -7.43 -21.27 -0.30
N ILE A 106 -7.35 -19.98 -0.62
CA ILE A 106 -6.12 -19.18 -0.62
C ILE A 106 -6.27 -17.93 0.24
N PRO A 107 -5.19 -17.46 0.90
CA PRO A 107 -5.24 -16.27 1.74
C PRO A 107 -5.31 -14.99 0.92
N LEU A 108 -5.91 -13.96 1.53
CA LEU A 108 -5.82 -12.57 1.10
C LEU A 108 -4.69 -11.87 1.88
N ILE A 109 -3.70 -11.36 1.15
CA ILE A 109 -2.60 -10.54 1.68
C ILE A 109 -2.88 -9.08 1.32
N ILE A 110 -2.82 -8.19 2.31
CA ILE A 110 -3.09 -6.76 2.09
C ILE A 110 -1.91 -5.92 2.56
N ASP A 111 -1.45 -5.02 1.71
CA ASP A 111 -0.57 -3.93 2.11
C ASP A 111 -1.41 -2.78 2.69
N ASN A 112 -1.28 -2.57 4.01
CA ASN A 112 -1.99 -1.52 4.73
C ASN A 112 -1.09 -0.31 5.05
N THR A 113 -0.06 -0.10 4.25
CA THR A 113 0.90 1.00 4.46
C THR A 113 0.22 2.37 4.48
N PHE A 114 -0.73 2.62 3.58
CA PHE A 114 -1.44 3.91 3.49
C PHE A 114 -2.64 3.99 4.44
N GLY A 115 -3.33 2.87 4.65
CA GLY A 115 -4.47 2.84 5.58
C GLY A 115 -4.03 2.97 7.03
N THR A 116 -2.93 2.37 7.41
CA THR A 116 -2.47 2.23 8.80
C THR A 116 -3.51 1.57 9.71
N PRO A 117 -3.16 1.00 10.85
CA PRO A 117 -4.15 0.44 11.76
C PRO A 117 -5.06 1.49 12.44
N TYR A 118 -4.82 2.78 12.17
CA TYR A 118 -5.67 3.87 12.66
C TYR A 118 -6.87 4.14 11.76
N LEU A 119 -6.69 4.12 10.43
CA LEU A 119 -7.77 4.38 9.49
C LEU A 119 -8.58 3.14 9.16
N ILE A 120 -7.92 1.97 9.06
CA ILE A 120 -8.56 0.71 8.76
C ILE A 120 -7.75 -0.47 9.29
N ARG A 121 -8.44 -1.53 9.72
CA ARG A 121 -7.86 -2.82 10.10
C ARG A 121 -8.34 -3.91 9.15
N PRO A 122 -7.60 -4.23 8.10
CA PRO A 122 -8.04 -5.18 7.08
C PRO A 122 -8.40 -6.57 7.61
N ILE A 123 -7.80 -6.99 8.74
CA ILE A 123 -8.14 -8.27 9.41
C ILE A 123 -9.60 -8.32 9.86
N GLU A 124 -10.20 -7.18 10.19
CA GLU A 124 -11.62 -7.08 10.55
C GLU A 124 -12.53 -7.24 9.32
N HIS A 125 -11.97 -7.10 8.11
CA HIS A 125 -12.64 -7.19 6.82
C HIS A 125 -12.23 -8.42 6.00
N GLY A 126 -11.60 -9.43 6.61
CA GLY A 126 -11.32 -10.71 5.97
C GLY A 126 -9.88 -10.88 5.46
N ALA A 127 -8.98 -9.91 5.67
CA ALA A 127 -7.56 -10.12 5.38
C ALA A 127 -6.95 -11.19 6.29
N ASP A 128 -6.13 -12.05 5.72
CA ASP A 128 -5.42 -13.10 6.46
C ASP A 128 -4.04 -12.63 6.88
N ILE A 129 -3.36 -11.92 6.00
CA ILE A 129 -2.02 -11.37 6.23
C ILE A 129 -2.03 -9.89 5.89
N VAL A 130 -1.48 -9.08 6.79
CA VAL A 130 -1.30 -7.64 6.57
C VAL A 130 0.19 -7.31 6.55
N VAL A 131 0.62 -6.52 5.58
CA VAL A 131 1.99 -6.03 5.49
C VAL A 131 2.02 -4.50 5.58
N HIS A 132 3.13 -3.96 6.08
CA HIS A 132 3.39 -2.53 6.12
C HIS A 132 4.81 -2.22 5.72
N SER A 133 4.99 -1.16 4.94
CA SER A 133 6.22 -0.41 4.96
C SER A 133 6.22 0.52 6.19
N ALA A 134 6.86 0.09 7.27
CA ALA A 134 6.96 0.89 8.49
C ALA A 134 7.76 2.20 8.27
N THR A 135 8.52 2.26 7.19
CA THR A 135 9.22 3.46 6.68
C THR A 135 8.30 4.66 6.50
N LYS A 136 7.01 4.41 6.15
CA LYS A 136 6.01 5.41 5.78
C LYS A 136 5.34 6.00 7.04
N PHE A 137 4.03 5.96 7.16
CA PHE A 137 3.30 6.55 8.29
C PHE A 137 3.76 6.07 9.67
N ILE A 138 4.17 4.80 9.83
CA ILE A 138 4.62 4.28 11.12
C ILE A 138 5.83 5.08 11.60
N GLY A 139 6.88 5.20 10.79
CA GLY A 139 8.05 6.05 11.11
C GLY A 139 7.75 7.55 10.99
N GLY A 140 7.03 7.94 9.96
CA GLY A 140 6.51 9.29 9.73
C GLY A 140 7.52 10.34 9.29
N HIS A 141 8.82 10.02 9.18
CA HIS A 141 9.88 11.01 8.93
C HIS A 141 10.83 10.62 7.79
N GLY A 142 10.62 9.47 7.14
CA GLY A 142 11.49 8.99 6.06
C GLY A 142 12.95 8.68 6.48
N THR A 143 13.24 8.66 7.78
CA THR A 143 14.60 8.54 8.33
C THR A 143 15.05 7.11 8.55
N SER A 144 14.14 6.15 8.62
CA SER A 144 14.45 4.75 8.93
C SER A 144 13.63 3.79 8.10
N LEU A 145 14.28 2.78 7.56
CA LEU A 145 13.63 1.69 6.85
C LEU A 145 13.12 0.63 7.82
N GLY A 146 11.95 0.09 7.53
CA GLY A 146 11.41 -1.06 8.23
C GLY A 146 10.18 -1.61 7.52
N GLY A 147 9.88 -2.86 7.80
CA GLY A 147 8.67 -3.55 7.37
C GLY A 147 8.03 -4.33 8.50
N VAL A 148 6.75 -4.58 8.39
CA VAL A 148 6.00 -5.41 9.35
C VAL A 148 5.11 -6.38 8.60
N ILE A 149 5.06 -7.61 9.08
CA ILE A 149 4.12 -8.64 8.63
C ILE A 149 3.23 -8.96 9.84
N VAL A 150 1.93 -8.95 9.65
CA VAL A 150 0.96 -9.32 10.70
C VAL A 150 0.15 -10.51 10.21
N ASP A 151 0.12 -11.55 11.03
CA ASP A 151 -0.65 -12.76 10.80
C ASP A 151 -1.98 -12.64 11.57
N SER A 152 -3.10 -12.78 10.89
CA SER A 152 -4.43 -12.76 11.50
C SER A 152 -4.65 -13.99 12.41
N GLY A 153 -4.02 -15.11 12.09
CA GLY A 153 -4.25 -16.42 12.72
C GLY A 153 -5.60 -17.05 12.35
N LYS A 154 -6.32 -16.48 11.38
CA LYS A 154 -7.67 -16.93 11.00
C LYS A 154 -7.69 -17.89 9.82
N PHE A 155 -6.67 -17.87 8.95
CA PHE A 155 -6.62 -18.74 7.79
C PHE A 155 -6.33 -20.19 8.17
N ASP A 156 -7.17 -21.10 7.71
CA ASP A 156 -6.99 -22.54 7.97
C ASP A 156 -6.04 -23.17 6.94
N TRP A 157 -4.75 -23.16 7.28
CA TRP A 157 -3.68 -23.72 6.45
C TRP A 157 -3.85 -25.21 6.18
N VAL A 158 -4.44 -25.95 7.14
CA VAL A 158 -4.65 -27.41 7.04
C VAL A 158 -5.81 -27.70 6.11
N ALA A 159 -6.96 -27.08 6.32
CA ALA A 159 -8.14 -27.27 5.49
C ALA A 159 -7.92 -26.84 4.04
N SER A 160 -7.08 -25.82 3.82
CA SER A 160 -6.68 -25.39 2.47
C SER A 160 -5.99 -26.47 1.66
N GLY A 161 -5.12 -27.28 2.27
CA GLY A 161 -4.34 -28.34 1.60
C GLY A 161 -3.29 -27.84 0.59
N LYS A 162 -3.13 -26.53 0.41
CA LYS A 162 -2.26 -25.93 -0.61
C LYS A 162 -0.86 -25.52 -0.11
N PHE A 163 -0.59 -25.64 1.20
CA PHE A 163 0.59 -25.06 1.84
C PHE A 163 1.42 -26.09 2.62
N PRO A 164 2.04 -27.08 1.93
CA PRO A 164 2.78 -28.17 2.57
C PRO A 164 3.94 -27.64 3.44
N GLN A 165 4.53 -26.50 3.10
CA GLN A 165 5.60 -25.88 3.88
C GLN A 165 5.18 -25.43 5.31
N LEU A 166 3.89 -25.34 5.60
CA LEU A 166 3.34 -25.07 6.92
C LEU A 166 2.78 -26.31 7.60
N THR A 167 2.24 -27.27 6.80
CA THR A 167 1.46 -28.40 7.27
C THR A 167 2.21 -29.72 7.29
N GLU A 168 3.29 -29.85 6.51
CA GLU A 168 4.14 -31.05 6.47
C GLU A 168 5.37 -30.93 7.38
N PRO A 169 6.02 -32.07 7.72
CA PRO A 169 7.23 -32.08 8.51
C PRO A 169 8.37 -31.29 7.84
N ASP A 170 8.90 -30.28 8.53
CA ASP A 170 10.00 -29.45 8.04
C ASP A 170 11.36 -30.11 8.34
N PRO A 171 12.18 -30.39 7.31
CA PRO A 171 13.47 -31.08 7.49
C PRO A 171 14.49 -30.21 8.24
N CYS A 172 14.39 -28.86 8.17
CA CYS A 172 15.30 -27.97 8.89
C CYS A 172 15.02 -27.91 10.39
N TYR A 173 13.84 -28.38 10.83
CA TYR A 173 13.39 -28.38 12.22
C TYR A 173 13.02 -29.78 12.71
N HIS A 174 13.78 -30.81 12.31
CA HIS A 174 13.63 -32.19 12.80
C HIS A 174 12.23 -32.78 12.61
N GLY A 175 11.54 -32.38 11.54
CA GLY A 175 10.19 -32.87 11.22
C GLY A 175 9.06 -32.13 11.94
N VAL A 176 9.31 -30.95 12.49
CA VAL A 176 8.26 -30.11 13.09
C VAL A 176 7.30 -29.65 11.99
N ARG A 177 6.01 -29.70 12.26
CA ARG A 177 4.95 -29.05 11.46
C ARG A 177 4.62 -27.69 12.11
N PHE A 178 4.74 -26.59 11.36
CA PHE A 178 4.55 -25.26 11.91
C PHE A 178 3.13 -25.02 12.42
N VAL A 179 2.11 -25.57 11.76
CA VAL A 179 0.71 -25.49 12.20
C VAL A 179 0.47 -26.17 13.54
N GLU A 180 1.19 -27.26 13.85
CA GLU A 180 1.09 -27.95 15.15
C GLU A 180 1.91 -27.22 16.23
N ALA A 181 3.11 -26.76 15.88
CA ALA A 181 4.04 -26.16 16.83
C ALA A 181 3.66 -24.73 17.25
N ALA A 182 3.08 -23.96 16.34
CA ALA A 182 2.77 -22.53 16.54
C ALA A 182 1.27 -22.19 16.44
N GLY A 183 0.43 -23.16 16.08
CA GLY A 183 -1.01 -22.96 15.98
C GLY A 183 -1.37 -21.80 15.06
N PRO A 184 -2.21 -20.86 15.54
CA PRO A 184 -2.64 -19.71 14.74
C PRO A 184 -1.50 -18.79 14.24
N ALA A 185 -0.33 -18.82 14.90
CA ALA A 185 0.83 -17.99 14.54
C ALA A 185 1.79 -18.70 13.56
N ALA A 186 1.41 -19.85 13.00
CA ALA A 186 2.27 -20.69 12.16
C ALA A 186 2.92 -19.93 11.01
N TYR A 187 2.19 -19.06 10.37
CA TYR A 187 2.68 -18.27 9.24
C TYR A 187 3.82 -17.32 9.65
N ALA A 188 3.62 -16.51 10.68
CA ALA A 188 4.63 -15.56 11.15
C ALA A 188 5.83 -16.28 11.79
N VAL A 189 5.59 -17.37 12.53
CA VAL A 189 6.66 -18.17 13.15
C VAL A 189 7.54 -18.82 12.10
N ARG A 190 6.97 -19.37 11.00
CA ARG A 190 7.76 -19.93 9.92
C ARG A 190 8.63 -18.88 9.22
N ILE A 191 8.10 -17.69 8.94
CA ILE A 191 8.93 -16.60 8.37
C ILE A 191 10.13 -16.32 9.28
N ARG A 192 9.89 -16.19 10.58
CA ARG A 192 10.95 -15.93 11.57
C ARG A 192 11.99 -17.06 11.63
N ALA A 193 11.52 -18.29 11.66
CA ALA A 193 12.36 -19.47 11.85
C ALA A 193 13.19 -19.83 10.61
N ILE A 194 12.63 -19.64 9.41
CA ILE A 194 13.25 -20.02 8.13
C ILE A 194 13.75 -18.78 7.38
N LEU A 195 12.83 -17.97 6.83
CA LEU A 195 13.21 -16.92 5.87
C LEU A 195 14.08 -15.83 6.51
N LEU A 196 13.69 -15.32 7.66
CA LEU A 196 14.44 -14.27 8.34
C LEU A 196 15.83 -14.76 8.77
N ARG A 197 15.91 -15.99 9.30
CA ARG A 197 17.18 -16.62 9.70
C ARG A 197 18.11 -16.84 8.51
N ASP A 198 17.58 -17.39 7.41
CA ASP A 198 18.37 -17.90 6.30
C ASP A 198 18.75 -16.81 5.30
N THR A 199 17.93 -15.77 5.14
CA THR A 199 18.16 -14.69 4.17
C THR A 199 18.47 -13.33 4.79
N GLY A 200 18.28 -13.18 6.11
CA GLY A 200 18.89 -12.12 6.90
C GLY A 200 18.29 -10.73 6.79
N ALA A 201 17.05 -10.54 6.30
CA ALA A 201 16.42 -9.22 6.24
C ALA A 201 15.96 -8.72 7.64
N THR A 202 16.85 -8.78 8.62
CA THR A 202 16.60 -8.41 10.01
C THR A 202 16.61 -6.90 10.16
N ILE A 203 15.62 -6.35 10.85
CA ILE A 203 15.59 -4.93 11.17
C ILE A 203 16.73 -4.57 12.14
N SER A 204 17.38 -3.42 11.91
CA SER A 204 18.38 -2.94 12.86
C SER A 204 17.71 -2.52 14.19
N PRO A 205 18.36 -2.75 15.35
CA PRO A 205 17.80 -2.31 16.64
C PRO A 205 17.54 -0.81 16.70
N PHE A 206 18.38 0.00 16.06
CA PHE A 206 18.21 1.45 16.01
C PHE A 206 16.99 1.85 15.18
N ASN A 207 16.80 1.24 14.01
CA ASN A 207 15.60 1.48 13.21
C ASN A 207 14.34 1.04 13.95
N ALA A 208 14.38 -0.12 14.63
CA ALA A 208 13.26 -0.59 15.45
C ALA A 208 12.90 0.42 16.54
N PHE A 209 13.90 0.99 17.23
CA PHE A 209 13.69 2.02 18.24
C PHE A 209 13.01 3.27 17.66
N ILE A 210 13.50 3.80 16.54
CA ILE A 210 12.92 4.97 15.89
C ILE A 210 11.48 4.69 15.43
N LEU A 211 11.24 3.53 14.84
CA LEU A 211 9.90 3.15 14.36
C LEU A 211 8.91 2.93 15.50
N LEU A 212 9.36 2.43 16.66
CA LEU A 212 8.53 2.36 17.87
C LEU A 212 8.13 3.74 18.37
N GLN A 213 9.07 4.72 18.40
CA GLN A 213 8.74 6.10 18.74
C GLN A 213 7.72 6.70 17.77
N GLY A 214 7.90 6.44 16.46
CA GLY A 214 6.91 6.85 15.43
C GLY A 214 5.54 6.23 15.67
N LEU A 215 5.50 4.97 16.09
CA LEU A 215 4.25 4.27 16.36
C LEU A 215 3.45 4.89 17.52
N GLU A 216 4.12 5.40 18.54
CA GLU A 216 3.48 6.06 19.71
C GLU A 216 2.65 7.28 19.31
N THR A 217 3.04 7.99 18.25
CA THR A 217 2.33 9.18 17.76
C THR A 217 1.55 8.95 16.46
N LEU A 218 1.44 7.69 16.01
CA LEU A 218 0.85 7.35 14.71
C LEU A 218 -0.57 7.93 14.54
N SER A 219 -1.44 7.69 15.51
CA SER A 219 -2.84 8.15 15.45
C SER A 219 -2.94 9.67 15.35
N LEU A 220 -2.19 10.39 16.18
CA LEU A 220 -2.17 11.86 16.18
C LEU A 220 -1.69 12.43 14.84
N ARG A 221 -0.66 11.82 14.26
CA ARG A 221 -0.11 12.25 12.97
C ARG A 221 -1.06 11.93 11.83
N VAL A 222 -1.60 10.70 11.77
CA VAL A 222 -2.50 10.29 10.69
C VAL A 222 -3.80 11.10 10.72
N GLU A 223 -4.35 11.37 11.90
CA GLU A 223 -5.50 12.27 12.05
C GLU A 223 -5.21 13.65 11.46
N ARG A 224 -4.06 14.26 11.81
CA ARG A 224 -3.66 15.55 11.26
C ARG A 224 -3.40 15.50 9.75
N HIS A 225 -2.76 14.47 9.25
CA HIS A 225 -2.56 14.26 7.81
C HIS A 225 -3.89 14.25 7.05
N VAL A 226 -4.87 13.48 7.53
CA VAL A 226 -6.19 13.37 6.90
C VAL A 226 -6.97 14.70 7.00
N GLU A 227 -6.98 15.33 8.17
CA GLU A 227 -7.62 16.64 8.34
C GLU A 227 -7.07 17.68 7.35
N ASN A 228 -5.75 17.76 7.25
CA ASN A 228 -5.10 18.67 6.30
C ASN A 228 -5.42 18.33 4.86
N ALA A 229 -5.36 17.04 4.51
CA ALA A 229 -5.67 16.58 3.16
C ALA A 229 -7.08 16.95 2.72
N LEU A 230 -8.08 16.73 3.58
CA LEU A 230 -9.47 17.09 3.28
C LEU A 230 -9.65 18.60 3.04
N LYS A 231 -8.95 19.46 3.79
CA LYS A 231 -8.96 20.91 3.57
C LYS A 231 -8.28 21.30 2.26
N VAL A 232 -7.18 20.64 1.89
CA VAL A 232 -6.51 20.84 0.59
C VAL A 232 -7.41 20.36 -0.56
N VAL A 233 -8.06 19.22 -0.43
CA VAL A 233 -9.04 18.71 -1.41
C VAL A 233 -10.17 19.71 -1.62
N GLU A 234 -10.75 20.22 -0.54
CA GLU A 234 -11.83 21.21 -0.59
C GLU A 234 -11.40 22.51 -1.30
N HIS A 235 -10.18 22.97 -1.02
CA HIS A 235 -9.60 24.13 -1.67
C HIS A 235 -9.37 23.91 -3.17
N LEU A 236 -8.78 22.78 -3.53
CA LEU A 236 -8.36 22.50 -4.93
C LEU A 236 -9.52 22.09 -5.85
N LYS A 237 -10.59 21.48 -5.33
CA LYS A 237 -11.71 21.00 -6.18
C LYS A 237 -12.38 22.12 -7.00
N ASN A 238 -12.37 23.35 -6.49
CA ASN A 238 -12.97 24.51 -7.15
C ASN A 238 -11.92 25.44 -7.80
N HIS A 239 -10.64 25.05 -7.78
CA HIS A 239 -9.58 25.91 -8.28
C HIS A 239 -9.58 25.97 -9.82
N PRO A 240 -9.55 27.17 -10.47
CA PRO A 240 -9.75 27.34 -11.91
C PRO A 240 -8.70 26.61 -12.77
N LYS A 241 -7.48 26.41 -12.27
CA LYS A 241 -6.38 25.72 -12.96
C LYS A 241 -6.33 24.20 -12.71
N ILE A 242 -7.14 23.69 -11.81
CA ILE A 242 -7.26 22.26 -11.53
C ILE A 242 -8.39 21.70 -12.42
N LYS A 243 -8.09 20.62 -13.12
CA LYS A 243 -9.06 19.90 -13.96
C LYS A 243 -9.82 18.86 -13.14
N LYS A 244 -9.11 18.16 -12.26
CA LYS A 244 -9.67 17.09 -11.41
C LYS A 244 -8.87 16.97 -10.11
N VAL A 245 -9.56 16.72 -9.03
CA VAL A 245 -9.00 16.20 -7.78
C VAL A 245 -9.45 14.76 -7.63
N ASN A 246 -8.51 13.84 -7.44
CA ASN A 246 -8.79 12.42 -7.36
C ASN A 246 -8.64 11.96 -5.90
N HIS A 247 -9.70 12.16 -5.10
CA HIS A 247 -9.72 11.77 -3.69
C HIS A 247 -11.06 11.11 -3.35
N PRO A 248 -11.08 9.96 -2.64
CA PRO A 248 -12.29 9.17 -2.42
C PRO A 248 -13.34 9.83 -1.50
N SER A 249 -12.97 10.91 -0.80
CA SER A 249 -13.96 11.70 -0.02
C SER A 249 -14.95 12.47 -0.89
N LEU A 250 -14.62 12.70 -2.16
CA LEU A 250 -15.48 13.44 -3.08
C LEU A 250 -16.66 12.56 -3.52
N PRO A 251 -17.91 13.05 -3.47
CA PRO A 251 -19.08 12.25 -3.81
C PRO A 251 -19.09 11.69 -5.24
N GLU A 252 -18.43 12.37 -6.17
CA GLU A 252 -18.29 11.94 -7.56
C GLU A 252 -17.18 10.89 -7.80
N HIS A 253 -16.39 10.58 -6.77
CA HIS A 253 -15.35 9.56 -6.90
C HIS A 253 -15.98 8.16 -6.97
N PRO A 254 -15.52 7.28 -7.88
CA PRO A 254 -16.13 5.95 -8.04
C PRO A 254 -16.10 5.12 -6.76
N ASP A 255 -15.11 5.29 -5.92
CA ASP A 255 -14.94 4.53 -4.68
C ASP A 255 -15.53 5.23 -3.45
N HIS A 256 -16.33 6.29 -3.62
CA HIS A 256 -16.89 7.06 -2.50
C HIS A 256 -17.70 6.20 -1.53
N ALA A 257 -18.49 5.26 -2.04
CA ALA A 257 -19.27 4.34 -1.20
C ALA A 257 -18.38 3.42 -0.35
N LEU A 258 -17.26 2.93 -0.91
CA LEU A 258 -16.27 2.14 -0.17
C LEU A 258 -15.51 3.00 0.85
N TYR A 259 -15.22 4.25 0.50
CA TYR A 259 -14.64 5.21 1.44
C TYR A 259 -15.55 5.38 2.68
N GLN A 260 -16.84 5.59 2.50
CA GLN A 260 -17.79 5.72 3.60
C GLN A 260 -17.91 4.45 4.44
N ARG A 261 -17.79 3.26 3.80
CA ARG A 261 -17.88 1.97 4.47
C ARG A 261 -16.64 1.64 5.31
N TYR A 262 -15.45 1.83 4.75
CA TYR A 262 -14.21 1.32 5.34
C TYR A 262 -13.41 2.36 6.14
N PHE A 263 -13.63 3.66 5.92
CA PHE A 263 -12.78 4.72 6.47
C PHE A 263 -13.57 5.74 7.29
N PRO A 264 -14.12 5.35 8.46
CA PRO A 264 -14.89 6.27 9.30
C PRO A 264 -14.06 7.45 9.85
N ASN A 265 -12.73 7.28 9.95
CA ASN A 265 -11.79 8.33 10.38
C ASN A 265 -11.19 9.11 9.19
N GLY A 266 -11.78 9.00 8.00
CA GLY A 266 -11.25 9.54 6.76
C GLY A 266 -10.20 8.63 6.12
N ALA A 267 -9.88 8.88 4.87
CA ALA A 267 -8.88 8.13 4.12
C ALA A 267 -7.90 9.08 3.45
N SER A 268 -6.70 8.59 3.29
CA SER A 268 -5.60 9.11 2.50
C SER A 268 -5.25 10.59 2.66
N SER A 269 -4.02 10.84 3.00
CA SER A 269 -3.38 12.13 2.79
C SER A 269 -2.53 12.15 1.51
N ILE A 270 -2.59 11.08 0.72
CA ILE A 270 -1.86 10.92 -0.52
C ILE A 270 -2.89 10.79 -1.63
N PHE A 271 -2.90 11.71 -2.58
CA PHE A 271 -3.87 11.71 -3.68
C PHE A 271 -3.29 12.42 -4.90
N THR A 272 -4.00 12.34 -6.02
CA THR A 272 -3.58 13.00 -7.26
C THR A 272 -4.52 14.13 -7.63
N ILE A 273 -3.93 15.14 -8.29
CA ILE A 273 -4.67 16.19 -8.99
C ILE A 273 -4.26 16.17 -10.46
N GLU A 274 -5.13 16.64 -11.33
CA GLU A 274 -4.82 16.90 -12.72
C GLU A 274 -4.81 18.42 -12.97
N VAL A 275 -3.64 18.97 -13.30
CA VAL A 275 -3.46 20.38 -13.61
C VAL A 275 -3.84 20.61 -15.08
N LYS A 276 -4.58 21.67 -15.37
CA LYS A 276 -4.89 22.07 -16.75
C LYS A 276 -3.62 22.55 -17.46
N GLY A 277 -3.46 22.22 -18.75
CA GLY A 277 -2.29 22.59 -19.54
C GLY A 277 -1.24 21.50 -19.67
N GLY A 278 -1.45 20.33 -19.02
CA GLY A 278 -0.59 19.15 -19.18
C GLY A 278 0.72 19.22 -18.40
N GLN A 279 1.76 18.53 -18.90
CA GLN A 279 3.00 18.30 -18.18
C GLN A 279 3.76 19.58 -17.85
N GLU A 280 3.81 20.53 -18.78
CA GLU A 280 4.55 21.77 -18.58
C GLU A 280 3.96 22.60 -17.42
N GLU A 281 2.64 22.70 -17.37
CA GLU A 281 1.97 23.40 -16.27
C GLU A 281 2.07 22.62 -14.94
N ALA A 282 2.06 21.30 -14.99
CA ALA A 282 2.29 20.47 -13.80
C ALA A 282 3.70 20.70 -13.22
N HIS A 283 4.73 20.81 -14.08
CA HIS A 283 6.08 21.11 -13.63
C HIS A 283 6.16 22.54 -13.06
N ARG A 284 5.58 23.54 -13.75
CA ARG A 284 5.53 24.92 -13.22
C ARG A 284 4.83 25.01 -11.87
N PHE A 285 3.73 24.27 -11.70
CA PHE A 285 3.05 24.14 -10.43
C PHE A 285 3.99 23.62 -9.35
N ILE A 286 4.67 22.50 -9.61
CA ILE A 286 5.60 21.86 -8.65
C ILE A 286 6.76 22.81 -8.30
N ASP A 287 7.38 23.43 -9.30
CA ASP A 287 8.53 24.31 -9.12
C ASP A 287 8.20 25.59 -8.33
N SER A 288 6.92 25.97 -8.29
CA SER A 288 6.44 27.14 -7.58
C SER A 288 6.04 26.89 -6.13
N LEU A 289 6.00 25.62 -5.70
CA LEU A 289 5.65 25.27 -4.31
C LEU A 289 6.81 25.55 -3.36
N GLU A 290 6.53 26.24 -2.26
CA GLU A 290 7.55 26.62 -1.24
C GLU A 290 7.59 25.64 -0.07
N ILE A 291 6.45 25.11 0.37
CA ILE A 291 6.35 24.20 1.52
C ILE A 291 6.53 22.75 1.09
N PHE A 292 6.01 22.39 -0.08
CA PHE A 292 6.08 21.04 -0.58
C PHE A 292 7.48 20.71 -1.08
N SER A 293 8.08 19.66 -0.56
CA SER A 293 9.37 19.18 -1.06
C SER A 293 9.15 18.27 -2.27
N LEU A 294 9.88 18.51 -3.36
CA LEU A 294 9.92 17.61 -4.51
C LEU A 294 10.75 16.37 -4.13
N LEU A 295 10.06 15.30 -3.76
CA LEU A 295 10.69 14.06 -3.29
C LEU A 295 9.79 12.86 -3.59
N ALA A 296 10.38 11.83 -4.22
CA ALA A 296 9.71 10.56 -4.51
C ALA A 296 9.49 9.70 -3.25
N ASN A 297 8.91 10.29 -2.20
CA ASN A 297 8.47 9.63 -0.98
C ASN A 297 7.01 9.99 -0.70
N VAL A 298 6.43 9.43 0.36
CA VAL A 298 5.06 9.69 0.82
C VAL A 298 4.97 9.48 2.33
N ALA A 299 3.89 9.97 2.94
CA ALA A 299 3.58 9.73 4.34
C ALA A 299 4.64 10.28 5.32
N ASP A 300 5.35 11.31 4.91
CA ASP A 300 6.22 12.10 5.78
C ASP A 300 5.38 13.17 6.49
N VAL A 301 5.81 13.56 7.68
CA VAL A 301 5.20 14.72 8.39
C VAL A 301 5.32 16.01 7.59
N LYS A 302 6.22 16.07 6.62
CA LYS A 302 6.36 17.14 5.64
C LYS A 302 5.52 16.87 4.41
N SER A 303 4.92 17.89 3.85
CA SER A 303 4.22 17.82 2.58
C SER A 303 5.19 17.57 1.43
N LEU A 304 4.86 16.59 0.59
CA LEU A 304 5.67 16.15 -0.55
C LEU A 304 4.86 16.21 -1.84
N VAL A 305 5.57 16.43 -2.94
CA VAL A 305 4.98 16.49 -4.28
C VAL A 305 5.85 15.77 -5.29
N ILE A 306 5.24 15.12 -6.28
CA ILE A 306 5.92 14.61 -7.47
C ILE A 306 5.02 14.73 -8.70
N HIS A 307 5.66 14.66 -9.88
CA HIS A 307 5.01 14.37 -11.15
C HIS A 307 5.22 12.88 -11.47
N PRO A 308 4.22 12.00 -11.28
CA PRO A 308 4.41 10.55 -11.37
C PRO A 308 4.97 10.09 -12.71
N ALA A 309 4.46 10.64 -13.83
CA ALA A 309 4.86 10.23 -15.18
C ALA A 309 6.35 10.44 -15.46
N SER A 310 6.97 11.49 -14.90
CA SER A 310 8.41 11.76 -15.10
C SER A 310 9.32 11.25 -13.98
N THR A 311 8.75 10.63 -12.92
CA THR A 311 9.50 10.17 -11.76
C THR A 311 9.25 8.69 -11.48
N THR A 312 8.27 8.37 -10.65
CA THR A 312 8.02 7.00 -10.15
C THR A 312 7.47 6.04 -11.21
N HIS A 313 6.93 6.55 -12.32
CA HIS A 313 6.34 5.77 -13.42
C HIS A 313 7.00 6.08 -14.77
N SER A 314 8.21 6.66 -14.76
CA SER A 314 8.92 7.08 -15.96
C SER A 314 9.30 5.95 -16.93
N GLN A 315 9.22 4.70 -16.50
CA GLN A 315 9.44 3.52 -17.33
C GLN A 315 8.22 3.11 -18.16
N LEU A 316 7.04 3.67 -17.86
CA LEU A 316 5.78 3.35 -18.55
C LEU A 316 5.59 4.25 -19.77
N ASN A 317 5.00 3.69 -20.83
CA ASN A 317 4.57 4.47 -21.98
C ASN A 317 3.23 5.20 -21.72
N ALA A 318 2.77 6.04 -22.67
CA ALA A 318 1.59 6.86 -22.48
C ALA A 318 0.28 6.05 -22.31
N GLU A 319 0.17 4.90 -22.94
CA GLU A 319 -1.00 4.01 -22.83
C GLU A 319 -1.03 3.34 -21.45
N GLU A 320 0.11 2.81 -21.02
CA GLU A 320 0.27 2.18 -19.69
C GLU A 320 0.04 3.19 -18.55
N LEU A 321 0.50 4.44 -18.71
CA LEU A 321 0.21 5.52 -17.77
C LEU A 321 -1.29 5.82 -17.70
N ALA A 322 -1.95 5.94 -18.86
CA ALA A 322 -3.39 6.21 -18.92
C ALA A 322 -4.23 5.08 -18.29
N GLU A 323 -3.84 3.82 -18.47
CA GLU A 323 -4.47 2.67 -17.82
C GLU A 323 -4.39 2.73 -16.29
N GLN A 324 -3.35 3.39 -15.75
CA GLN A 324 -3.19 3.63 -14.32
C GLN A 324 -3.81 4.97 -13.87
N GLY A 325 -4.52 5.69 -14.76
CA GLY A 325 -5.12 6.98 -14.47
C GLY A 325 -4.09 8.12 -14.29
N ILE A 326 -2.90 7.96 -14.87
CA ILE A 326 -1.82 8.96 -14.84
C ILE A 326 -1.78 9.67 -16.18
N TYR A 327 -2.07 10.95 -16.20
CA TYR A 327 -2.09 11.81 -17.37
C TYR A 327 -0.94 12.82 -17.34
N PRO A 328 -0.62 13.51 -18.45
CA PRO A 328 0.48 14.47 -18.48
C PRO A 328 0.41 15.58 -17.43
N GLY A 329 -0.79 15.98 -17.01
CA GLY A 329 -1.00 16.99 -15.95
C GLY A 329 -1.13 16.40 -14.53
N THR A 330 -0.92 15.09 -14.35
CA THR A 330 -1.10 14.45 -13.04
C THR A 330 0.04 14.80 -12.10
N VAL A 331 -0.32 15.34 -10.94
CA VAL A 331 0.57 15.62 -9.81
C VAL A 331 0.10 14.80 -8.61
N ARG A 332 1.01 14.11 -7.93
CA ARG A 332 0.72 13.43 -6.66
C ARG A 332 1.14 14.32 -5.51
N LEU A 333 0.22 14.54 -4.59
CA LEU A 333 0.44 15.22 -3.32
C LEU A 333 0.48 14.20 -2.18
N SER A 334 1.39 14.39 -1.23
CA SER A 334 1.40 13.71 0.06
C SER A 334 1.36 14.80 1.12
N ILE A 335 0.21 15.01 1.71
CA ILE A 335 -0.03 16.12 2.63
C ILE A 335 0.55 15.79 4.00
N GLY A 336 1.33 16.70 4.54
CA GLY A 336 1.99 16.59 5.82
C GLY A 336 1.14 17.09 7.00
N THR A 337 1.83 17.37 8.11
CA THR A 337 1.21 17.79 9.37
C THR A 337 1.41 19.27 9.67
N GLU A 338 1.90 20.06 8.71
CA GLU A 338 2.12 21.49 8.81
C GLU A 338 0.82 22.25 9.14
N HIS A 339 0.93 23.50 9.53
CA HIS A 339 -0.26 24.32 9.73
C HIS A 339 -1.00 24.47 8.40
N ILE A 340 -2.31 24.21 8.42
CA ILE A 340 -3.09 24.13 7.18
C ILE A 340 -3.11 25.44 6.39
N ASP A 341 -3.13 26.58 7.08
CA ASP A 341 -3.14 27.88 6.42
C ASP A 341 -1.86 28.12 5.61
N ASP A 342 -0.73 27.60 6.07
CA ASP A 342 0.51 27.63 5.32
C ASP A 342 0.39 26.75 4.07
N SER A 343 -0.09 25.51 4.21
CA SER A 343 -0.26 24.59 3.08
C SER A 343 -1.23 25.11 2.03
N VAL A 344 -2.35 25.73 2.43
CA VAL A 344 -3.36 26.29 1.52
C VAL A 344 -2.88 27.61 0.90
N SER A 345 -2.27 28.52 1.69
CA SER A 345 -1.78 29.81 1.19
C SER A 345 -0.74 29.63 0.10
N TYR A 346 0.20 28.71 0.29
CA TYR A 346 1.25 28.44 -0.70
C TYR A 346 0.75 27.69 -1.93
N THR A 347 -0.26 26.84 -1.82
CA THR A 347 -0.93 26.28 -3.00
C THR A 347 -1.73 27.31 -3.78
N HIS A 348 -2.20 28.37 -3.12
CA HIS A 348 -2.94 29.46 -3.76
C HIS A 348 -2.04 30.46 -4.51
N LEU A 349 -0.88 30.79 -3.95
CA LEU A 349 0.08 31.72 -4.54
C LEU A 349 0.85 31.13 -5.73
N THR A 350 0.99 29.82 -5.77
CA THR A 350 1.89 29.14 -6.72
C THR A 350 1.25 28.65 -8.00
N LEU A 351 -0.07 28.74 -8.14
CA LEU A 351 -0.67 28.62 -9.47
C LEU A 351 -0.56 30.00 -10.16
N PRO A 352 0.39 30.23 -11.11
CA PRO A 352 0.66 31.54 -11.64
C PRO A 352 -0.62 32.22 -12.13
N THR A 353 -0.92 33.37 -11.57
CA THR A 353 -1.91 34.31 -12.13
C THR A 353 -1.30 35.07 -13.30
N SER A 354 -0.73 34.35 -14.28
CA SER A 354 -0.42 34.98 -15.57
C SER A 354 -1.73 35.07 -16.31
N ASP A 355 -2.27 36.23 -16.32
CA ASP A 355 -3.02 36.96 -17.34
C ASP A 355 -4.10 37.82 -16.71
N LEU A 356 -3.64 38.86 -16.01
CA LEU A 356 -4.36 40.13 -15.94
C LEU A 356 -3.45 41.17 -16.61
N VAL A 357 -3.44 41.18 -17.92
CA VAL A 357 -3.25 42.38 -18.74
C VAL A 357 -4.17 42.24 -19.96
#